data_c483de27e166bf6a90ae002f57f3b89d
#
_entry.id   c483de27e166bf6a90ae002f57f3b89d
#
_cell.length_a   1.000
_cell.length_b   1.000
_cell.length_c   1.000
_cell.angle_alpha   90.00
_cell.angle_beta   90.00
_cell.angle_gamma   90.00
#
_symmetry.space_group_name_H-M   'P 1'
#
loop_
_entity.id
_entity.type
_entity.pdbx_description
1 polymer ?
#
loop_
_entity_poly.entity_id
_entity_poly.type
_entity_poly.pdbx_seq_one_letter_code
_entity_poly.pdbx_strand_id
1 'polypeptide(L)'
;MFDLHYDLLTQVYINRENPSDLKKYFEKIYNKQNIAGGIFNLFYMSPKEMKEELNIEPQEIDIIKNLQLVKELIEKYNLIPKEAKYIIGIEGLDYLNRIEDIDKIYKLGVRSVNIVWNNKNRFGGGARGEKNQGLTKLGEELIKKIVQKNVAIDVSHANTKTFYDIIKCCKKLKKENLNPIIFASHSNCKTICNVPRNLTDNQIKEIANLGGVIGVVEIKQFCSLKNNNYKQKYIEHINHIKKLLGGVNNICISTDNMEYYKTEPEKYKTMNIFKQSRVKEEIIKLLIQNKYTKDEIEKILYKNFQTKILQSL
;
A
#
# COMPACT_ATOMS: atom_id res chain seq x y z
N MET A 1 1.72 -15.24 4.24
CA MET A 1 1.23 -13.97 4.83
C MET A 1 0.40 -13.22 3.82
N PHE A 2 -0.43 -12.27 4.24
CA PHE A 2 -0.98 -11.26 3.35
C PHE A 2 -0.04 -10.05 3.32
N ASP A 3 0.21 -9.54 2.11
CA ASP A 3 1.01 -8.34 1.88
C ASP A 3 0.08 -7.15 1.70
N LEU A 4 0.19 -6.15 2.57
CA LEU A 4 -0.73 -5.01 2.52
C LEU A 4 -0.43 -4.04 1.38
N HIS A 5 0.75 -4.13 0.78
CA HIS A 5 1.12 -3.35 -0.40
C HIS A 5 2.16 -4.09 -1.26
N TYR A 6 1.76 -4.41 -2.47
CA TYR A 6 2.63 -5.04 -3.44
C TYR A 6 2.29 -4.55 -4.85
N ASP A 7 3.26 -3.94 -5.53
CA ASP A 7 3.10 -3.40 -6.89
C ASP A 7 3.09 -4.47 -7.98
N LEU A 8 2.42 -5.57 -7.71
CA LEU A 8 2.37 -6.71 -8.61
C LEU A 8 1.76 -6.36 -9.96
N LEU A 9 0.69 -5.56 -9.98
CA LEU A 9 0.03 -5.18 -11.22
C LEU A 9 0.89 -4.25 -12.06
N THR A 10 1.66 -3.38 -11.41
CA THR A 10 2.67 -2.54 -12.08
C THR A 10 3.75 -3.40 -12.74
N GLN A 11 4.22 -4.43 -12.06
CA GLN A 11 5.20 -5.37 -12.61
C GLN A 11 4.65 -6.12 -13.82
N VAL A 12 3.36 -6.54 -13.79
CA VAL A 12 2.69 -7.14 -14.95
C VAL A 12 2.64 -6.15 -16.12
N TYR A 13 2.29 -4.90 -15.87
CA TYR A 13 2.21 -3.87 -16.91
C TYR A 13 3.57 -3.58 -17.54
N ILE A 14 4.61 -3.39 -16.74
CA ILE A 14 5.97 -3.10 -17.22
C ILE A 14 6.52 -4.25 -18.07
N ASN A 15 6.25 -5.49 -17.68
CA ASN A 15 6.76 -6.69 -18.36
C ASN A 15 5.73 -7.32 -19.31
N ARG A 16 4.74 -6.59 -19.78
CA ARG A 16 3.65 -7.09 -20.65
C ARG A 16 4.09 -7.75 -21.93
N GLU A 17 5.28 -7.40 -22.43
CA GLU A 17 5.86 -8.01 -23.63
C GLU A 17 6.49 -9.40 -23.35
N ASN A 18 6.80 -9.71 -22.09
CA ASN A 18 7.46 -10.98 -21.68
C ASN A 18 6.76 -11.61 -20.46
N PRO A 19 5.48 -11.96 -20.53
CA PRO A 19 4.71 -12.43 -19.38
C PRO A 19 5.16 -13.81 -18.86
N SER A 20 5.86 -14.62 -19.66
CA SER A 20 6.40 -15.91 -19.23
C SER A 20 7.47 -15.78 -18.14
N ASP A 21 8.29 -14.74 -18.19
CA ASP A 21 9.31 -14.47 -17.17
C ASP A 21 8.65 -14.05 -15.85
N LEU A 22 7.56 -13.29 -15.91
CA LEU A 22 6.76 -12.93 -14.75
C LEU A 22 6.16 -14.16 -14.07
N LYS A 23 5.64 -15.11 -14.84
CA LYS A 23 5.07 -16.36 -14.29
C LYS A 23 6.07 -17.09 -13.43
N LYS A 24 7.30 -17.31 -13.92
CA LYS A 24 8.39 -17.96 -13.18
C LYS A 24 8.75 -17.20 -11.89
N TYR A 25 8.73 -15.87 -11.94
CA TYR A 25 9.00 -15.03 -10.77
C TYR A 25 7.88 -15.15 -9.73
N PHE A 26 6.62 -15.07 -10.13
CA PHE A 26 5.47 -15.17 -9.23
C PHE A 26 5.32 -16.57 -8.64
N GLU A 27 5.53 -17.63 -9.42
CA GLU A 27 5.60 -19.00 -8.89
C GLU A 27 6.64 -19.14 -7.79
N LYS A 28 7.79 -18.48 -7.92
CA LYS A 28 8.83 -18.47 -6.89
C LYS A 28 8.37 -17.76 -5.62
N ILE A 29 7.67 -16.63 -5.73
CA ILE A 29 7.14 -15.86 -4.61
C ILE A 29 6.01 -16.62 -3.92
N TYR A 30 5.01 -17.09 -4.66
CA TYR A 30 3.84 -17.77 -4.10
C TYR A 30 4.19 -19.16 -3.55
N ASN A 31 4.99 -19.95 -4.24
CA ASN A 31 5.31 -21.30 -3.82
C ASN A 31 6.37 -21.39 -2.72
N LYS A 32 7.36 -20.48 -2.72
CA LYS A 32 8.46 -20.51 -1.74
C LYS A 32 8.28 -19.54 -0.59
N GLN A 33 7.55 -18.45 -0.80
CA GLN A 33 7.49 -17.36 0.17
C GLN A 33 6.17 -17.24 0.88
N ASN A 34 5.18 -17.96 0.41
CA ASN A 34 3.91 -17.98 1.10
C ASN A 34 3.26 -16.61 1.25
N ILE A 35 3.32 -15.77 0.23
CA ILE A 35 2.40 -14.66 0.11
C ILE A 35 1.07 -15.27 -0.30
N ALA A 36 0.11 -15.28 0.62
CA ALA A 36 -1.21 -15.86 0.39
C ALA A 36 -2.16 -14.92 -0.37
N GLY A 37 -1.71 -13.72 -0.65
CA GLY A 37 -2.45 -12.64 -1.28
C GLY A 37 -2.15 -11.30 -0.62
N GLY A 38 -3.06 -10.36 -0.75
CA GLY A 38 -2.92 -9.01 -0.18
C GLY A 38 -3.56 -7.94 -1.04
N ILE A 39 -2.96 -6.75 -1.08
CA ILE A 39 -3.35 -5.67 -1.98
C ILE A 39 -2.32 -5.60 -3.10
N PHE A 40 -2.76 -5.89 -4.32
CA PHE A 40 -1.92 -5.84 -5.51
C PHE A 40 -2.21 -4.55 -6.26
N ASN A 41 -1.21 -3.67 -6.29
CA ASN A 41 -1.37 -2.32 -6.78
C ASN A 41 -0.94 -2.17 -8.24
N LEU A 42 -1.68 -1.32 -8.95
CA LEU A 42 -1.24 -0.67 -10.17
C LEU A 42 -0.78 0.74 -9.79
N PHE A 43 0.47 1.03 -10.07
CA PHE A 43 1.15 2.28 -9.74
C PHE A 43 1.73 2.93 -10.98
N TYR A 44 1.72 4.24 -11.03
CA TYR A 44 2.43 5.05 -12.03
C TYR A 44 3.05 6.28 -11.36
N MET A 45 4.32 6.50 -11.63
CA MET A 45 4.96 7.77 -11.28
C MET A 45 4.25 8.93 -11.98
N SER A 46 4.20 10.09 -11.35
CA SER A 46 3.72 11.30 -12.01
C SER A 46 4.62 11.65 -13.22
N PRO A 47 4.09 12.35 -14.23
CA PRO A 47 4.87 12.77 -15.39
C PRO A 47 6.16 13.51 -15.00
N LYS A 48 6.08 14.36 -13.97
CA LYS A 48 7.22 15.11 -13.44
C LYS A 48 8.29 14.18 -12.88
N GLU A 49 7.92 13.20 -12.08
CA GLU A 49 8.86 12.26 -11.46
C GLU A 49 9.47 11.30 -12.48
N MET A 50 8.70 10.85 -13.48
CA MET A 50 9.26 10.09 -14.61
C MET A 50 10.40 10.83 -15.28
N LYS A 51 10.22 12.13 -15.52
CA LYS A 51 11.24 12.95 -16.12
C LYS A 51 12.43 13.23 -15.19
N GLU A 52 12.16 13.58 -13.94
CA GLU A 52 13.21 13.97 -12.97
C GLU A 52 14.02 12.78 -12.44
N GLU A 53 13.36 11.64 -12.15
CA GLU A 53 14.01 10.49 -11.52
C GLU A 53 14.52 9.45 -12.52
N LEU A 54 13.81 9.24 -13.63
CA LEU A 54 14.11 8.20 -14.60
C LEU A 54 14.59 8.73 -15.95
N ASN A 55 14.54 10.05 -16.19
CA ASN A 55 14.81 10.68 -17.49
C ASN A 55 13.96 10.07 -18.63
N ILE A 56 12.72 9.73 -18.33
CA ILE A 56 11.73 9.19 -19.27
C ILE A 56 10.74 10.31 -19.60
N GLU A 57 10.53 10.55 -20.90
CA GLU A 57 9.49 11.50 -21.32
C GLU A 57 8.11 10.96 -20.94
N PRO A 58 7.25 11.80 -20.32
CA PRO A 58 5.93 11.39 -19.88
C PRO A 58 5.08 10.91 -21.04
N GLN A 59 4.52 9.71 -20.91
CA GLN A 59 3.53 9.19 -21.85
C GLN A 59 2.12 9.47 -21.31
N GLU A 60 1.16 9.56 -22.22
CA GLU A 60 -0.24 9.58 -21.80
C GLU A 60 -0.63 8.25 -21.17
N ILE A 61 -1.07 8.30 -19.91
CA ILE A 61 -1.46 7.10 -19.15
C ILE A 61 -2.97 7.03 -19.05
N ASP A 62 -3.53 6.02 -19.68
CA ASP A 62 -4.92 5.59 -19.47
C ASP A 62 -4.97 4.45 -18.45
N ILE A 63 -5.21 4.81 -17.20
CA ILE A 63 -5.23 3.86 -16.09
C ILE A 63 -6.31 2.77 -16.26
N ILE A 64 -7.43 3.09 -16.91
CA ILE A 64 -8.54 2.14 -17.13
C ILE A 64 -8.12 1.10 -18.15
N LYS A 65 -7.61 1.55 -19.30
CA LYS A 65 -7.11 0.67 -20.37
C LYS A 65 -5.96 -0.22 -19.87
N ASN A 66 -5.04 0.36 -19.12
CA ASN A 66 -3.91 -0.39 -18.59
C ASN A 66 -4.32 -1.42 -17.55
N LEU A 67 -5.31 -1.12 -16.71
CA LEU A 67 -5.88 -2.07 -15.76
C LEU A 67 -6.59 -3.23 -16.47
N GLN A 68 -7.32 -2.95 -17.56
CA GLN A 68 -7.93 -3.99 -18.40
C GLN A 68 -6.87 -4.92 -18.98
N LEU A 69 -5.83 -4.36 -19.61
CA LEU A 69 -4.72 -5.13 -20.17
C LEU A 69 -4.04 -6.02 -19.11
N VAL A 70 -3.74 -5.46 -17.93
CA VAL A 70 -3.10 -6.21 -16.83
C VAL A 70 -3.97 -7.40 -16.39
N LYS A 71 -5.28 -7.20 -16.26
CA LYS A 71 -6.21 -8.29 -15.93
C LYS A 71 -6.24 -9.38 -17.00
N GLU A 72 -6.32 -9.02 -18.26
CA GLU A 72 -6.26 -9.97 -19.39
C GLU A 72 -4.96 -10.79 -19.36
N LEU A 73 -3.82 -10.14 -19.09
CA LEU A 73 -2.52 -10.83 -18.97
C LEU A 73 -2.49 -11.80 -17.78
N ILE A 74 -3.00 -11.38 -16.63
CA ILE A 74 -3.07 -12.22 -15.42
C ILE A 74 -3.89 -13.48 -15.72
N GLU A 75 -5.06 -13.33 -16.32
CA GLU A 75 -5.95 -14.44 -16.66
C GLU A 75 -5.35 -15.34 -17.75
N LYS A 76 -4.89 -14.75 -18.87
CA LYS A 76 -4.33 -15.48 -20.00
C LYS A 76 -3.12 -16.35 -19.62
N TYR A 77 -2.24 -15.83 -18.78
CA TYR A 77 -0.98 -16.51 -18.42
C TYR A 77 -1.03 -17.18 -17.03
N ASN A 78 -2.16 -17.12 -16.33
CA ASN A 78 -2.32 -17.62 -14.97
C ASN A 78 -1.17 -17.10 -14.05
N LEU A 79 -0.97 -15.77 -14.04
CA LEU A 79 0.16 -15.18 -13.34
C LEU A 79 -0.02 -15.19 -11.82
N ILE A 80 -1.26 -15.15 -11.33
CA ILE A 80 -1.61 -15.22 -9.91
C ILE A 80 -2.28 -16.56 -9.64
N PRO A 81 -1.86 -17.32 -8.63
CA PRO A 81 -2.51 -18.56 -8.24
C PRO A 81 -4.00 -18.35 -7.90
N LYS A 82 -4.85 -19.27 -8.31
CA LYS A 82 -6.32 -19.19 -8.09
C LYS A 82 -6.71 -19.15 -6.61
N GLU A 83 -5.91 -19.75 -5.75
CA GLU A 83 -6.08 -19.76 -4.29
C GLU A 83 -5.65 -18.47 -3.60
N ALA A 84 -4.95 -17.57 -4.30
CA ALA A 84 -4.51 -16.30 -3.73
C ALA A 84 -5.72 -15.39 -3.45
N LYS A 85 -5.82 -14.92 -2.22
CA LYS A 85 -6.86 -13.98 -1.78
C LYS A 85 -6.33 -12.56 -1.86
N TYR A 86 -6.71 -11.82 -2.89
CA TYR A 86 -6.23 -10.48 -3.09
C TYR A 86 -7.33 -9.50 -3.50
N ILE A 87 -7.05 -8.23 -3.30
CA ILE A 87 -7.82 -7.13 -3.88
C ILE A 87 -6.93 -6.31 -4.80
N ILE A 88 -7.53 -5.70 -5.80
CA ILE A 88 -6.85 -4.80 -6.72
C ILE A 88 -6.82 -3.41 -6.09
N GLY A 89 -5.61 -2.84 -6.01
CA GLY A 89 -5.37 -1.47 -5.58
C GLY A 89 -4.90 -0.56 -6.72
N ILE A 90 -5.07 0.74 -6.54
CA ILE A 90 -4.42 1.77 -7.35
C ILE A 90 -3.67 2.70 -6.42
N GLU A 91 -2.37 2.80 -6.62
CA GLU A 91 -1.52 3.68 -5.83
C GLU A 91 -1.36 5.05 -6.51
N GLY A 92 -2.10 6.02 -6.00
CA GLY A 92 -2.21 7.37 -6.56
C GLY A 92 -3.26 7.48 -7.66
N LEU A 93 -4.19 8.42 -7.50
CA LEU A 93 -5.23 8.70 -8.48
C LEU A 93 -4.87 9.88 -9.39
N ASP A 94 -3.57 10.10 -9.62
CA ASP A 94 -3.05 11.20 -10.43
C ASP A 94 -3.58 11.18 -11.88
N TYR A 95 -3.79 9.97 -12.39
CA TYR A 95 -4.27 9.74 -13.76
C TYR A 95 -5.77 9.46 -13.86
N LEU A 96 -6.53 9.67 -12.77
CA LEU A 96 -7.98 9.59 -12.82
C LEU A 96 -8.54 10.88 -13.45
N ASN A 97 -9.05 10.80 -14.66
CA ASN A 97 -9.48 11.96 -15.43
C ASN A 97 -10.74 12.63 -14.84
N ARG A 98 -11.69 11.84 -14.36
CA ARG A 98 -12.95 12.30 -13.77
C ARG A 98 -13.33 11.46 -12.56
N ILE A 99 -14.06 12.05 -11.62
CA ILE A 99 -14.56 11.33 -10.42
C ILE A 99 -15.45 10.14 -10.82
N GLU A 100 -16.20 10.26 -11.92
CA GLU A 100 -17.08 9.21 -12.44
C GLU A 100 -16.31 7.95 -12.84
N ASP A 101 -15.03 8.08 -13.18
CA ASP A 101 -14.20 6.94 -13.56
C ASP A 101 -13.94 5.97 -12.39
N ILE A 102 -14.23 6.37 -11.14
CA ILE A 102 -14.32 5.44 -9.99
C ILE A 102 -15.30 4.30 -10.27
N ASP A 103 -16.41 4.57 -10.96
CA ASP A 103 -17.36 3.52 -11.31
C ASP A 103 -16.75 2.49 -12.28
N LYS A 104 -15.91 2.94 -13.20
CA LYS A 104 -15.22 2.07 -14.16
C LYS A 104 -14.16 1.22 -13.49
N ILE A 105 -13.28 1.82 -12.67
CA ILE A 105 -12.23 1.07 -11.97
C ILE A 105 -12.83 0.10 -10.95
N TYR A 106 -13.94 0.48 -10.29
CA TYR A 106 -14.68 -0.43 -9.41
C TYR A 106 -15.20 -1.66 -10.15
N LYS A 107 -15.80 -1.48 -11.35
CA LYS A 107 -16.26 -2.59 -12.22
C LYS A 107 -15.11 -3.48 -12.68
N LEU A 108 -13.90 -2.94 -12.81
CA LEU A 108 -12.68 -3.70 -13.11
C LEU A 108 -12.11 -4.44 -11.88
N GLY A 109 -12.73 -4.32 -10.72
CA GLY A 109 -12.36 -5.05 -9.50
C GLY A 109 -11.52 -4.27 -8.52
N VAL A 110 -11.26 -2.96 -8.73
CA VAL A 110 -10.53 -2.13 -7.76
C VAL A 110 -11.32 -2.03 -6.46
N ARG A 111 -10.65 -2.28 -5.34
CA ARG A 111 -11.22 -2.21 -3.98
C ARG A 111 -10.36 -1.40 -3.01
N SER A 112 -9.23 -0.87 -3.46
CA SER A 112 -8.35 -0.01 -2.67
C SER A 112 -7.76 1.11 -3.52
N VAL A 113 -7.68 2.32 -2.98
CA VAL A 113 -7.07 3.46 -3.67
C VAL A 113 -6.31 4.37 -2.70
N ASN A 114 -5.14 4.86 -3.13
CA ASN A 114 -4.49 6.03 -2.56
C ASN A 114 -4.97 7.28 -3.31
N ILE A 115 -5.46 8.28 -2.58
CA ILE A 115 -5.95 9.53 -3.20
C ILE A 115 -4.81 10.28 -3.89
N VAL A 116 -3.64 10.26 -3.28
CA VAL A 116 -2.41 10.93 -3.74
C VAL A 116 -1.24 9.97 -3.66
N TRP A 117 -0.22 10.21 -4.49
CA TRP A 117 1.11 9.64 -4.29
C TRP A 117 2.04 10.68 -3.65
N ASN A 118 3.31 10.76 -4.03
CA ASN A 118 4.31 11.61 -3.35
C ASN A 118 4.06 13.12 -3.47
N ASN A 119 3.61 13.58 -4.62
CA ASN A 119 3.37 15.00 -4.90
C ASN A 119 1.90 15.38 -4.75
N LYS A 120 1.58 16.66 -4.97
CA LYS A 120 0.20 17.11 -5.07
C LYS A 120 -0.41 16.67 -6.39
N ASN A 121 -1.69 16.29 -6.34
CA ASN A 121 -2.53 16.13 -7.52
C ASN A 121 -3.80 16.97 -7.39
N ARG A 122 -4.75 16.79 -8.29
CA ARG A 122 -6.02 17.53 -8.29
C ARG A 122 -6.91 17.29 -7.06
N PHE A 123 -6.66 16.21 -6.29
CA PHE A 123 -7.47 15.78 -5.14
C PHE A 123 -6.87 16.17 -3.80
N GLY A 124 -5.54 16.28 -3.70
CA GLY A 124 -4.89 16.59 -2.42
C GLY A 124 -3.37 16.69 -2.51
N GLY A 125 -2.73 16.81 -1.37
CA GLY A 125 -1.27 16.90 -1.23
C GLY A 125 -0.62 15.61 -0.75
N GLY A 126 0.43 15.17 -1.45
CA GLY A 126 1.26 14.03 -1.09
C GLY A 126 2.38 14.38 -0.10
N ALA A 127 3.02 13.36 0.44
CA ALA A 127 4.02 13.47 1.52
C ALA A 127 5.30 14.23 1.14
N ARG A 128 5.64 14.30 -0.15
CA ARG A 128 6.77 15.10 -0.68
C ARG A 128 6.35 16.45 -1.23
N GLY A 129 5.04 16.71 -1.31
CA GLY A 129 4.47 17.96 -1.80
C GLY A 129 4.44 19.08 -0.75
N GLU A 130 3.68 20.12 -1.04
CA GLU A 130 3.50 21.27 -0.15
C GLU A 130 2.80 20.85 1.16
N LYS A 131 3.44 21.14 2.30
CA LYS A 131 2.96 20.69 3.63
C LYS A 131 1.56 21.20 3.99
N ASN A 132 1.17 22.35 3.48
CA ASN A 132 -0.10 23.00 3.82
C ASN A 132 -1.25 22.66 2.87
N GLN A 133 -1.01 21.93 1.80
CA GLN A 133 -2.07 21.51 0.89
C GLN A 133 -2.78 20.26 1.44
N GLY A 134 -4.06 20.43 1.79
CA GLY A 134 -4.95 19.35 2.17
C GLY A 134 -5.75 18.79 0.98
N LEU A 135 -6.88 18.15 1.28
CA LEU A 135 -7.86 17.76 0.26
C LEU A 135 -8.42 19.00 -0.43
N THR A 136 -8.60 18.90 -1.74
CA THR A 136 -9.40 19.86 -2.49
C THR A 136 -10.91 19.57 -2.32
N LYS A 137 -11.78 20.48 -2.75
CA LYS A 137 -13.23 20.19 -2.82
C LYS A 137 -13.50 18.95 -3.67
N LEU A 138 -12.81 18.81 -4.80
CA LEU A 138 -12.89 17.65 -5.68
C LEU A 138 -12.42 16.36 -4.95
N GLY A 139 -11.40 16.46 -4.09
CA GLY A 139 -10.94 15.36 -3.25
C GLY A 139 -11.99 14.92 -2.21
N GLU A 140 -12.71 15.88 -1.59
CA GLU A 140 -13.82 15.55 -0.67
C GLU A 140 -14.97 14.83 -1.37
N GLU A 141 -15.35 15.28 -2.57
CA GLU A 141 -16.36 14.61 -3.40
C GLU A 141 -15.93 13.21 -3.82
N LEU A 142 -14.65 13.04 -4.17
CA LEU A 142 -14.05 11.75 -4.51
C LEU A 142 -14.10 10.79 -3.32
N ILE A 143 -13.72 11.23 -2.11
CA ILE A 143 -13.82 10.42 -0.87
C ILE A 143 -15.24 9.92 -0.65
N LYS A 144 -16.23 10.79 -0.79
CA LYS A 144 -17.63 10.38 -0.64
C LYS A 144 -18.01 9.28 -1.64
N LYS A 145 -17.63 9.43 -2.91
CA LYS A 145 -17.92 8.44 -3.95
C LYS A 145 -17.20 7.10 -3.70
N ILE A 146 -15.94 7.14 -3.27
CA ILE A 146 -15.16 5.96 -2.90
C ILE A 146 -15.85 5.18 -1.78
N VAL A 147 -16.26 5.87 -0.71
CA VAL A 147 -16.96 5.25 0.42
C VAL A 147 -18.31 4.68 0.02
N GLN A 148 -19.09 5.39 -0.80
CA GLN A 148 -20.38 4.89 -1.33
C GLN A 148 -20.22 3.62 -2.18
N LYS A 149 -19.07 3.40 -2.80
CA LYS A 149 -18.75 2.20 -3.58
C LYS A 149 -18.12 1.09 -2.73
N ASN A 150 -17.96 1.29 -1.45
CA ASN A 150 -17.29 0.33 -0.58
C ASN A 150 -15.86 0.02 -1.06
N VAL A 151 -15.11 1.05 -1.48
CA VAL A 151 -13.69 0.98 -1.81
C VAL A 151 -12.88 1.48 -0.62
N ALA A 152 -11.84 0.78 -0.24
CA ALA A 152 -10.99 1.14 0.87
C ALA A 152 -10.06 2.32 0.51
N ILE A 153 -9.84 3.21 1.46
CA ILE A 153 -8.97 4.39 1.33
C ILE A 153 -7.64 4.09 2.00
N ASP A 154 -6.58 4.05 1.22
CA ASP A 154 -5.23 3.99 1.72
C ASP A 154 -4.68 5.40 1.93
N VAL A 155 -4.28 5.72 3.16
CA VAL A 155 -3.71 7.02 3.52
C VAL A 155 -2.20 7.09 3.43
N SER A 156 -1.53 6.00 3.04
CA SER A 156 -0.11 6.04 2.71
C SER A 156 0.12 7.09 1.62
N HIS A 157 1.25 7.76 1.62
CA HIS A 157 1.59 8.90 0.76
C HIS A 157 0.87 10.23 1.05
N ALA A 158 -0.23 10.27 1.78
CA ALA A 158 -0.85 11.54 2.14
C ALA A 158 0.07 12.38 3.04
N ASN A 159 0.19 13.68 2.77
CA ASN A 159 0.82 14.57 3.73
C ASN A 159 -0.08 14.72 4.98
N THR A 160 0.45 15.31 6.03
CA THR A 160 -0.27 15.44 7.31
C THR A 160 -1.62 16.15 7.16
N LYS A 161 -1.71 17.19 6.34
CA LYS A 161 -2.95 17.96 6.14
C LYS A 161 -4.00 17.13 5.40
N THR A 162 -3.62 16.51 4.28
CA THR A 162 -4.50 15.61 3.50
C THR A 162 -4.96 14.43 4.35
N PHE A 163 -4.07 13.84 5.16
CA PHE A 163 -4.43 12.77 6.08
C PHE A 163 -5.58 13.17 7.00
N TYR A 164 -5.45 14.29 7.72
CA TYR A 164 -6.49 14.72 8.66
C TYR A 164 -7.78 15.18 7.96
N ASP A 165 -7.69 15.73 6.76
CA ASP A 165 -8.87 16.07 5.97
C ASP A 165 -9.63 14.77 5.55
N ILE A 166 -8.91 13.70 5.14
CA ILE A 166 -9.50 12.37 4.85
C ILE A 166 -10.18 11.82 6.12
N ILE A 167 -9.48 11.83 7.27
CA ILE A 167 -10.06 11.37 8.55
C ILE A 167 -11.34 12.14 8.89
N LYS A 168 -11.33 13.45 8.71
CA LYS A 168 -12.51 14.31 8.95
C LYS A 168 -13.69 13.91 8.05
N CYS A 169 -13.44 13.71 6.75
CA CYS A 169 -14.44 13.25 5.81
C CYS A 169 -14.98 11.85 6.21
N CYS A 170 -14.12 10.91 6.54
CA CYS A 170 -14.54 9.56 6.97
C CYS A 170 -15.39 9.60 8.25
N LYS A 171 -14.99 10.40 9.25
CA LYS A 171 -15.79 10.57 10.48
C LYS A 171 -17.16 11.18 10.19
N LYS A 172 -17.26 12.13 9.26
CA LYS A 172 -18.54 12.72 8.83
C LYS A 172 -19.41 11.67 8.14
N LEU A 173 -18.87 10.95 7.16
CA LEU A 173 -19.59 9.91 6.40
C LEU A 173 -20.07 8.77 7.31
N LYS A 174 -19.29 8.40 8.34
CA LYS A 174 -19.69 7.42 9.35
C LYS A 174 -20.93 7.87 10.15
N LYS A 175 -21.06 9.18 10.43
CA LYS A 175 -22.27 9.74 11.07
C LYS A 175 -23.49 9.73 10.12
N GLU A 176 -23.25 9.66 8.82
CA GLU A 176 -24.27 9.53 7.78
C GLU A 176 -24.59 8.05 7.48
N ASN A 177 -24.20 7.10 8.37
CA ASN A 177 -24.39 5.65 8.26
C ASN A 177 -23.66 5.00 7.06
N LEU A 178 -22.64 5.64 6.51
CA LEU A 178 -21.71 5.03 5.58
C LEU A 178 -20.56 4.36 6.33
N ASN A 179 -19.95 3.34 5.73
CA ASN A 179 -18.86 2.60 6.35
C ASN A 179 -17.51 2.86 5.64
N PRO A 180 -16.79 3.94 5.96
CA PRO A 180 -15.47 4.18 5.37
C PRO A 180 -14.47 3.15 5.87
N ILE A 181 -13.83 2.44 4.96
CA ILE A 181 -12.72 1.53 5.22
C ILE A 181 -11.43 2.31 4.99
N ILE A 182 -10.66 2.52 6.05
CA ILE A 182 -9.42 3.30 6.01
C ILE A 182 -8.25 2.52 6.57
N PHE A 183 -7.08 2.66 5.98
CA PHE A 183 -5.85 2.00 6.44
C PHE A 183 -4.62 2.72 5.89
N ALA A 184 -3.43 2.38 6.41
CA ALA A 184 -2.16 2.75 5.79
C ALA A 184 -1.49 1.46 5.32
N SER A 185 -1.38 1.27 4.02
CA SER A 185 -0.86 0.02 3.46
C SER A 185 0.63 -0.18 3.75
N HIS A 186 1.44 0.90 3.70
CA HIS A 186 2.89 0.84 3.82
C HIS A 186 3.46 2.09 4.48
N SER A 187 3.40 2.12 5.83
CA SER A 187 3.88 3.26 6.63
C SER A 187 4.43 2.79 7.97
N ASN A 188 5.51 3.43 8.43
CA ASN A 188 6.15 3.14 9.70
C ASN A 188 5.88 4.25 10.74
N CYS A 189 6.59 4.25 11.88
CA CYS A 189 6.39 5.21 12.97
C CYS A 189 7.36 6.39 12.84
N LYS A 190 6.82 7.59 12.79
CA LYS A 190 7.62 8.83 12.70
C LYS A 190 8.46 9.09 13.94
N THR A 191 8.01 8.65 15.10
CA THR A 191 8.74 8.71 16.38
C THR A 191 10.07 7.95 16.32
N ILE A 192 10.16 6.87 15.53
CA ILE A 192 11.39 6.06 15.39
C ILE A 192 12.23 6.55 14.21
N CYS A 193 11.60 6.81 13.06
CA CYS A 193 12.26 7.31 11.86
C CYS A 193 11.49 8.51 11.29
N ASN A 194 12.02 9.72 11.51
CA ASN A 194 11.33 10.97 11.18
C ASN A 194 11.46 11.31 9.68
N VAL A 195 10.71 10.59 8.86
CA VAL A 195 10.56 10.86 7.43
C VAL A 195 9.11 11.22 7.09
N PRO A 196 8.84 11.96 6.01
CA PRO A 196 7.49 12.39 5.64
C PRO A 196 6.49 11.24 5.45
N ARG A 197 6.98 10.07 5.00
CA ARG A 197 6.17 8.88 4.72
C ARG A 197 5.70 8.12 5.97
N ASN A 198 6.32 8.37 7.13
CA ASN A 198 5.98 7.71 8.38
C ASN A 198 4.88 8.45 9.14
N LEU A 199 4.07 7.68 9.86
CA LEU A 199 2.92 8.15 10.63
C LEU A 199 3.35 8.64 12.01
N THR A 200 2.74 9.73 12.48
CA THR A 200 2.80 10.14 13.88
C THR A 200 1.92 9.21 14.73
N ASP A 201 2.17 9.17 16.05
CA ASP A 201 1.38 8.38 16.99
C ASP A 201 -0.12 8.74 16.93
N ASN A 202 -0.44 10.02 16.74
CA ASN A 202 -1.84 10.46 16.58
C ASN A 202 -2.47 9.94 15.28
N GLN A 203 -1.73 9.91 14.18
CA GLN A 203 -2.22 9.34 12.92
C GLN A 203 -2.47 7.84 13.04
N ILE A 204 -1.57 7.10 13.72
CA ILE A 204 -1.75 5.67 14.00
C ILE A 204 -3.03 5.44 14.82
N LYS A 205 -3.25 6.23 15.87
CA LYS A 205 -4.48 6.17 16.69
C LYS A 205 -5.74 6.47 15.89
N GLU A 206 -5.71 7.48 15.01
CA GLU A 206 -6.87 7.83 14.17
C GLU A 206 -7.27 6.70 13.22
N ILE A 207 -6.29 6.03 12.58
CA ILE A 207 -6.54 4.85 11.75
C ILE A 207 -7.16 3.73 12.58
N ALA A 208 -6.58 3.43 13.75
CA ALA A 208 -7.07 2.37 14.64
C ALA A 208 -8.49 2.65 15.16
N ASN A 209 -8.80 3.90 15.53
CA ASN A 209 -10.13 4.33 16.01
C ASN A 209 -11.22 4.18 14.95
N LEU A 210 -10.86 4.26 13.66
CA LEU A 210 -11.77 4.00 12.55
C LEU A 210 -11.84 2.51 12.18
N GLY A 211 -11.14 1.63 12.94
CA GLY A 211 -11.13 0.19 12.70
C GLY A 211 -10.06 -0.28 11.71
N GLY A 212 -9.24 0.62 11.19
CA GLY A 212 -8.24 0.34 10.17
C GLY A 212 -7.00 -0.39 10.65
N VAL A 213 -6.08 -0.66 9.73
CA VAL A 213 -4.80 -1.34 9.97
C VAL A 213 -3.63 -0.53 9.42
N ILE A 214 -2.43 -0.82 9.95
CA ILE A 214 -1.17 -0.23 9.52
C ILE A 214 -0.26 -1.35 9.01
N GLY A 215 0.11 -1.30 7.73
CA GLY A 215 1.12 -2.15 7.12
C GLY A 215 2.51 -1.60 7.45
N VAL A 216 3.21 -2.28 8.35
CA VAL A 216 4.60 -1.93 8.67
C VAL A 216 5.47 -2.37 7.52
N VAL A 217 6.07 -1.39 6.83
CA VAL A 217 6.81 -1.63 5.59
C VAL A 217 8.29 -1.87 5.84
N GLU A 218 8.84 -2.83 5.11
CA GLU A 218 10.23 -3.27 5.25
C GLU A 218 11.22 -2.51 4.35
N ILE A 219 10.96 -1.24 4.09
CA ILE A 219 11.83 -0.35 3.32
C ILE A 219 12.84 0.31 4.25
N LYS A 220 14.13 0.14 3.96
CA LYS A 220 15.25 0.61 4.82
C LYS A 220 15.15 2.07 5.21
N GLN A 221 14.89 2.96 4.25
CA GLN A 221 14.82 4.41 4.48
C GLN A 221 13.62 4.84 5.36
N PHE A 222 12.59 4.00 5.47
CA PHE A 222 11.45 4.26 6.36
C PHE A 222 11.66 3.65 7.75
N CYS A 223 12.62 2.73 7.87
CA CYS A 223 12.97 2.12 9.15
C CYS A 223 14.06 2.91 9.87
N SER A 224 15.08 3.39 9.17
CA SER A 224 16.16 4.17 9.78
C SER A 224 16.94 4.98 8.73
N LEU A 225 17.30 6.22 9.08
CA LEU A 225 18.20 7.08 8.29
C LEU A 225 19.68 6.97 8.70
N LYS A 226 19.96 6.43 9.89
CA LYS A 226 21.29 6.52 10.52
C LYS A 226 21.93 5.19 10.90
N ASN A 227 21.21 4.08 10.77
CA ASN A 227 21.66 2.80 11.31
C ASN A 227 21.48 1.69 10.29
N ASN A 228 22.51 0.84 10.16
CA ASN A 228 22.49 -0.31 9.26
C ASN A 228 21.82 -1.55 9.89
N ASN A 229 21.36 -1.49 11.15
CA ASN A 229 20.62 -2.58 11.78
C ASN A 229 19.12 -2.49 11.47
N TYR A 230 18.77 -2.54 10.18
CA TYR A 230 17.41 -2.37 9.71
C TYR A 230 16.42 -3.40 10.24
N LYS A 231 16.84 -4.65 10.46
CA LYS A 231 15.97 -5.71 11.04
C LYS A 231 15.54 -5.34 12.46
N GLN A 232 16.47 -4.85 13.27
CA GLN A 232 16.17 -4.38 14.63
C GLN A 232 15.25 -3.15 14.59
N LYS A 233 15.51 -2.21 13.70
CA LYS A 233 14.65 -1.02 13.54
C LYS A 233 13.25 -1.39 13.04
N TYR A 234 13.14 -2.34 12.14
CA TYR A 234 11.85 -2.82 11.66
C TYR A 234 10.98 -3.38 12.81
N ILE A 235 11.53 -4.25 13.65
CA ILE A 235 10.77 -4.78 14.79
C ILE A 235 10.45 -3.72 15.85
N GLU A 236 11.28 -2.68 16.01
CA GLU A 236 10.98 -1.54 16.88
C GLU A 236 9.72 -0.79 16.44
N HIS A 237 9.48 -0.63 15.13
CA HIS A 237 8.23 -0.04 14.62
C HIS A 237 7.01 -0.89 15.00
N ILE A 238 7.08 -2.21 14.87
CA ILE A 238 5.99 -3.13 15.26
C ILE A 238 5.75 -3.04 16.77
N ASN A 239 6.81 -3.08 17.58
CA ASN A 239 6.75 -2.96 19.04
C ASN A 239 6.13 -1.62 19.48
N HIS A 240 6.48 -0.52 18.80
CA HIS A 240 5.95 0.80 19.09
C HIS A 240 4.43 0.86 18.85
N ILE A 241 3.95 0.38 17.71
CA ILE A 241 2.51 0.33 17.40
C ILE A 241 1.78 -0.56 18.40
N LYS A 242 2.32 -1.76 18.71
CA LYS A 242 1.77 -2.67 19.72
C LYS A 242 1.62 -1.97 21.07
N LYS A 243 2.66 -1.29 21.55
CA LYS A 243 2.64 -0.53 22.81
C LYS A 243 1.62 0.61 22.76
N LEU A 244 1.60 1.37 21.66
CA LEU A 244 0.76 2.56 21.49
C LEU A 244 -0.74 2.21 21.47
N LEU A 245 -1.10 1.06 20.87
CA LEU A 245 -2.49 0.63 20.71
C LEU A 245 -2.92 -0.45 21.72
N GLY A 246 -2.03 -0.90 22.61
CA GLY A 246 -2.32 -1.93 23.60
C GLY A 246 -2.46 -3.34 23.02
N GLY A 247 -1.98 -3.59 21.79
CA GLY A 247 -2.06 -4.90 21.14
C GLY A 247 -1.74 -4.87 19.66
N VAL A 248 -1.93 -6.01 19.00
CA VAL A 248 -1.52 -6.20 17.60
C VAL A 248 -2.67 -6.14 16.59
N ASN A 249 -3.91 -5.91 17.04
CA ASN A 249 -5.11 -6.04 16.19
C ASN A 249 -5.19 -5.06 15.01
N ASN A 250 -4.31 -4.06 14.96
CA ASN A 250 -4.24 -3.07 13.88
C ASN A 250 -2.91 -3.12 13.11
N ILE A 251 -2.09 -4.16 13.31
CA ILE A 251 -0.78 -4.31 12.67
C ILE A 251 -0.87 -5.34 11.55
N CYS A 252 -0.40 -4.98 10.38
CA CYS A 252 -0.16 -5.86 9.24
C CYS A 252 1.27 -5.69 8.74
N ILE A 253 1.65 -6.50 7.76
CA ILE A 253 2.96 -6.45 7.09
C ILE A 253 2.79 -5.89 5.68
N SER A 254 3.79 -5.15 5.24
CA SER A 254 3.89 -4.67 3.87
C SER A 254 5.32 -4.85 3.35
N THR A 255 5.46 -5.24 2.09
CA THR A 255 6.78 -5.36 1.48
C THR A 255 7.14 -4.18 0.60
N ASP A 256 6.18 -3.60 -0.10
CA ASP A 256 6.44 -2.58 -1.12
C ASP A 256 7.58 -3.06 -2.05
N ASN A 257 7.40 -4.27 -2.59
CA ASN A 257 8.48 -5.04 -3.23
C ASN A 257 8.93 -4.45 -4.55
N MET A 258 10.22 -4.16 -4.63
CA MET A 258 10.90 -3.57 -5.79
C MET A 258 11.88 -4.54 -6.51
N GLU A 259 12.02 -5.80 -6.07
CA GLU A 259 13.06 -6.72 -6.60
C GLU A 259 12.96 -7.00 -8.11
N TYR A 260 11.78 -6.91 -8.70
CA TYR A 260 11.56 -7.30 -10.10
C TYR A 260 11.59 -6.14 -11.09
N TYR A 261 11.80 -4.92 -10.67
CA TYR A 261 11.89 -3.78 -11.56
C TYR A 261 13.20 -3.83 -12.37
N LYS A 262 13.16 -4.39 -13.58
CA LYS A 262 14.34 -4.53 -14.46
C LYS A 262 14.87 -3.19 -14.96
N THR A 263 14.00 -2.22 -15.09
CA THR A 263 14.31 -0.87 -15.63
C THR A 263 14.68 0.14 -14.57
N GLU A 264 14.51 -0.22 -13.28
CA GLU A 264 14.75 0.69 -12.19
C GLU A 264 16.24 0.79 -11.82
N PRO A 265 16.70 1.97 -11.38
CA PRO A 265 18.04 2.13 -10.84
C PRO A 265 18.34 1.12 -9.73
N GLU A 266 19.60 0.66 -9.64
CA GLU A 266 20.03 -0.35 -8.66
C GLU A 266 19.66 0.02 -7.21
N LYS A 267 19.57 1.32 -6.90
CA LYS A 267 19.14 1.83 -5.59
C LYS A 267 17.76 1.28 -5.15
N TYR A 268 16.82 1.07 -6.08
CA TYR A 268 15.48 0.56 -5.75
C TYR A 268 15.49 -0.94 -5.48
N LYS A 269 16.33 -1.70 -6.18
CA LYS A 269 16.45 -3.15 -5.99
C LYS A 269 16.99 -3.54 -4.61
N THR A 270 17.67 -2.61 -3.92
CA THR A 270 18.28 -2.84 -2.61
C THR A 270 17.55 -2.14 -1.47
N MET A 271 16.36 -1.57 -1.70
CA MET A 271 15.62 -0.82 -0.69
C MET A 271 15.00 -1.71 0.38
N ASN A 272 14.59 -2.93 0.04
CA ASN A 272 14.01 -3.87 0.97
C ASN A 272 15.03 -4.40 2.00
N ILE A 273 14.54 -4.66 3.23
CA ILE A 273 15.36 -5.21 4.33
C ILE A 273 15.61 -6.69 4.12
N PHE A 274 14.57 -7.41 3.67
CA PHE A 274 14.58 -8.85 3.48
C PHE A 274 14.64 -9.20 2.00
N LYS A 275 15.26 -10.34 1.67
CA LYS A 275 15.05 -10.93 0.35
C LYS A 275 13.59 -11.38 0.25
N GLN A 276 12.91 -10.99 -0.81
CA GLN A 276 11.50 -11.32 -1.00
C GLN A 276 11.24 -12.82 -0.94
N SER A 277 12.21 -13.60 -1.38
CA SER A 277 12.18 -15.06 -1.27
C SER A 277 12.16 -15.62 0.16
N ARG A 278 12.37 -14.83 1.19
CA ARG A 278 12.43 -15.27 2.59
C ARG A 278 11.71 -14.29 3.56
N VAL A 279 11.02 -13.31 3.04
CA VAL A 279 10.47 -12.20 3.84
C VAL A 279 9.58 -12.71 4.98
N LYS A 280 8.66 -13.64 4.72
CA LYS A 280 7.77 -14.19 5.74
C LYS A 280 8.54 -14.93 6.83
N GLU A 281 9.48 -15.78 6.44
CA GLU A 281 10.30 -16.56 7.38
C GLU A 281 11.12 -15.64 8.31
N GLU A 282 11.76 -14.63 7.74
CA GLU A 282 12.56 -13.67 8.49
C GLU A 282 11.69 -12.82 9.45
N ILE A 283 10.52 -12.39 9.02
CA ILE A 283 9.59 -11.66 9.89
C ILE A 283 9.09 -12.54 11.04
N ILE A 284 8.69 -13.78 10.76
CA ILE A 284 8.27 -14.73 11.82
C ILE A 284 9.39 -14.92 12.83
N LYS A 285 10.63 -15.12 12.37
CA LYS A 285 11.79 -15.26 13.24
C LYS A 285 11.99 -14.06 14.15
N LEU A 286 11.89 -12.84 13.60
CA LEU A 286 11.99 -11.60 14.39
C LEU A 286 10.87 -11.48 15.43
N LEU A 287 9.63 -11.81 15.07
CA LEU A 287 8.49 -11.76 15.99
C LEU A 287 8.68 -12.77 17.14
N ILE A 288 9.11 -14.01 16.85
CA ILE A 288 9.41 -15.02 17.86
C ILE A 288 10.53 -14.55 18.80
N GLN A 289 11.63 -14.01 18.28
CA GLN A 289 12.74 -13.47 19.06
C GLN A 289 12.31 -12.31 19.97
N ASN A 290 11.29 -11.56 19.59
CA ASN A 290 10.69 -10.47 20.37
C ASN A 290 9.47 -10.93 21.22
N LYS A 291 9.33 -12.24 21.46
CA LYS A 291 8.33 -12.84 22.37
C LYS A 291 6.86 -12.60 21.97
N TYR A 292 6.59 -12.47 20.67
CA TYR A 292 5.22 -12.48 20.16
C TYR A 292 4.63 -13.89 20.26
N THR A 293 3.40 -13.99 20.73
CA THR A 293 2.68 -15.27 20.78
C THR A 293 2.29 -15.76 19.37
N LYS A 294 1.99 -17.04 19.24
CA LYS A 294 1.51 -17.60 17.98
C LYS A 294 0.27 -16.87 17.44
N ASP A 295 -0.70 -16.55 18.32
CA ASP A 295 -1.91 -15.82 17.93
C ASP A 295 -1.60 -14.39 17.45
N GLU A 296 -0.69 -13.68 18.13
CA GLU A 296 -0.24 -12.36 17.69
C GLU A 296 0.44 -12.40 16.31
N ILE A 297 1.28 -13.41 16.06
CA ILE A 297 1.93 -13.61 14.76
C ILE A 297 0.88 -13.89 13.68
N GLU A 298 -0.09 -14.76 13.94
CA GLU A 298 -1.19 -15.05 13.01
C GLU A 298 -2.05 -13.80 12.73
N LYS A 299 -2.34 -12.98 13.74
CA LYS A 299 -3.04 -11.70 13.56
C LYS A 299 -2.29 -10.77 12.63
N ILE A 300 -1.00 -10.54 12.90
CA ILE A 300 -0.14 -9.65 12.11
C ILE A 300 -0.03 -10.13 10.65
N LEU A 301 0.16 -11.43 10.45
CA LEU A 301 0.42 -12.00 9.12
C LEU A 301 -0.84 -12.28 8.30
N TYR A 302 -2.00 -12.47 8.93
CA TYR A 302 -3.20 -12.96 8.24
C TYR A 302 -4.51 -12.35 8.74
N LYS A 303 -4.84 -12.53 10.03
CA LYS A 303 -6.20 -12.31 10.53
C LYS A 303 -6.63 -10.85 10.44
N ASN A 304 -5.74 -9.90 10.74
CA ASN A 304 -6.08 -8.47 10.73
C ASN A 304 -6.48 -7.98 9.33
N PHE A 305 -5.76 -8.39 8.29
CA PHE A 305 -6.13 -8.06 6.90
C PHE A 305 -7.46 -8.72 6.51
N GLN A 306 -7.63 -10.00 6.83
CA GLN A 306 -8.87 -10.73 6.52
C GLN A 306 -10.09 -10.08 7.15
N THR A 307 -10.03 -9.79 8.46
CA THR A 307 -11.19 -9.32 9.21
C THR A 307 -11.49 -7.84 9.00
N LYS A 308 -10.47 -7.00 8.83
CA LYS A 308 -10.64 -5.55 8.79
C LYS A 308 -10.66 -4.95 7.38
N ILE A 309 -10.14 -5.67 6.40
CA ILE A 309 -10.13 -5.22 5.00
C ILE A 309 -10.98 -6.15 4.14
N LEU A 310 -10.59 -7.43 3.96
CA LEU A 310 -11.30 -8.33 3.03
C LEU A 310 -12.77 -8.55 3.37
N GLN A 311 -13.13 -8.70 4.64
CA GLN A 311 -14.52 -8.92 5.06
C GLN A 311 -15.33 -7.62 5.12
N SER A 312 -14.69 -6.47 5.00
CA SER A 312 -15.34 -5.16 5.02
C SER A 312 -15.66 -4.64 3.60
N LEU A 313 -15.13 -5.27 2.57
CA LEU A 313 -15.34 -5.00 1.16
C LEU A 313 -16.43 -5.91 0.57
#